data_d88338e3e9a2e5eacab9984710f68bb4
#
_entry.id   d88338e3e9a2e5eacab9984710f68bb4
#
_cell.length_a   1.000
_cell.length_b   1.000
_cell.length_c   1.000
_cell.angle_alpha   90.00
_cell.angle_beta   90.00
_cell.angle_gamma   90.00
#
_symmetry.space_group_name_H-M   'P 1'
#
loop_
_entity.id
_entity.type
_entity.pdbx_description
1 polymer ?
#
loop_
_entity_poly.entity_id
_entity_poly.type
_entity_poly.pdbx_seq_one_letter_code
_entity_poly.pdbx_strand_id
1 'polypeptide(L)'
;MTTRPLRYFAIAVFSASLGLAATIPRTADGKPNLSGVWQGGGVSLYGDAADGTQRTYAAPVNPPPKREPIPYQAWAEAKSKTFTSADDPTLRCLLAGVPRITSMPMPFEIIQTPKEVVIAYESFHAFRIIPINDKLQHPNDLVPTWMGDSVARWDGDALVVDVTGFNDKTWLSGTGSIHSEGLHVVERFQLNSDDTITYSATVTDPKVLTKAWTTGALLRRPPNTRVEEYECIENNQDVQHMEVKK
;
A
#
# COMPACT_ATOMS: atom_id res chain seq x y z
N MET A 1 82.38 -11.14 -3.29
CA MET A 1 81.23 -11.75 -2.61
C MET A 1 80.03 -10.80 -2.74
N THR A 2 79.18 -11.03 -3.70
CA THR A 2 78.01 -10.18 -4.03
C THR A 2 76.72 -10.88 -3.61
N THR A 3 76.12 -10.38 -2.56
CA THR A 3 74.85 -10.91 -2.05
C THR A 3 73.67 -10.29 -2.84
N ARG A 4 72.87 -11.12 -3.50
CA ARG A 4 71.65 -10.78 -4.19
C ARG A 4 70.48 -10.69 -3.16
N PRO A 5 69.62 -9.67 -3.20
CA PRO A 5 68.45 -9.63 -2.34
C PRO A 5 67.30 -10.48 -2.92
N LEU A 6 66.72 -11.30 -2.07
CA LEU A 6 65.53 -12.12 -2.33
C LEU A 6 64.29 -11.19 -2.35
N ARG A 7 63.60 -11.13 -3.51
CA ARG A 7 62.35 -10.36 -3.65
C ARG A 7 61.17 -11.31 -3.28
N TYR A 8 60.51 -11.01 -2.17
CA TYR A 8 59.26 -11.63 -1.80
C TYR A 8 58.13 -11.04 -2.63
N PHE A 9 57.47 -11.86 -3.47
CA PHE A 9 56.20 -11.53 -4.14
C PHE A 9 55.05 -11.82 -3.15
N ALA A 10 54.43 -10.78 -2.64
CA ALA A 10 53.17 -10.93 -1.87
C ALA A 10 52.03 -11.14 -2.85
N ILE A 11 51.41 -12.31 -2.84
CA ILE A 11 50.18 -12.62 -3.56
C ILE A 11 49.04 -12.11 -2.71
N ALA A 12 48.40 -11.02 -3.13
CA ALA A 12 47.17 -10.54 -2.56
C ALA A 12 46.00 -11.40 -3.03
N VAL A 13 45.48 -12.25 -2.14
CA VAL A 13 44.26 -13.01 -2.39
C VAL A 13 43.07 -12.07 -2.21
N PHE A 14 42.47 -11.65 -3.31
CA PHE A 14 41.22 -10.90 -3.33
C PHE A 14 40.08 -11.89 -3.09
N SER A 15 39.57 -11.99 -1.86
CA SER A 15 38.35 -12.70 -1.55
C SER A 15 37.16 -11.89 -2.03
N ALA A 16 36.63 -12.17 -3.22
CA ALA A 16 35.34 -11.65 -3.66
C ALA A 16 34.24 -12.35 -2.83
N SER A 17 33.70 -11.65 -1.87
CA SER A 17 32.46 -12.06 -1.21
C SER A 17 31.30 -11.92 -2.21
N LEU A 18 30.88 -13.01 -2.83
CA LEU A 18 29.60 -13.11 -3.52
C LEU A 18 28.50 -12.93 -2.47
N GLY A 19 27.96 -11.72 -2.38
CA GLY A 19 26.71 -11.49 -1.66
C GLY A 19 25.63 -12.34 -2.33
N LEU A 20 25.15 -13.40 -1.68
CA LEU A 20 23.94 -14.10 -2.10
C LEU A 20 22.80 -13.07 -2.11
N ALA A 21 22.36 -12.65 -3.29
CA ALA A 21 21.09 -11.94 -3.44
C ALA A 21 20.00 -12.85 -2.87
N ALA A 22 19.20 -12.34 -1.92
CA ALA A 22 18.10 -13.09 -1.38
C ALA A 22 17.18 -13.55 -2.52
N THR A 23 17.00 -14.85 -2.66
CA THR A 23 16.14 -15.40 -3.71
C THR A 23 14.69 -15.12 -3.34
N ILE A 24 13.99 -14.36 -4.19
CA ILE A 24 12.55 -14.10 -4.05
C ILE A 24 11.80 -15.43 -4.17
N PRO A 25 10.94 -15.80 -3.18
CA PRO A 25 10.15 -17.02 -3.26
C PRO A 25 9.16 -16.94 -4.44
N ARG A 26 8.98 -18.06 -5.14
CA ARG A 26 8.12 -18.14 -6.33
C ARG A 26 7.07 -19.24 -6.18
N THR A 27 5.94 -19.03 -6.82
CA THR A 27 4.88 -20.02 -7.02
C THR A 27 5.28 -21.03 -8.09
N ALA A 28 4.51 -22.11 -8.24
CA ALA A 28 4.78 -23.15 -9.22
C ALA A 28 4.76 -22.66 -10.69
N ASP A 29 4.03 -21.59 -10.98
CA ASP A 29 3.99 -20.91 -12.28
C ASP A 29 5.10 -19.86 -12.47
N GLY A 30 6.05 -19.79 -11.52
CA GLY A 30 7.23 -18.94 -11.58
C GLY A 30 7.03 -17.48 -11.22
N LYS A 31 5.82 -17.08 -10.79
CA LYS A 31 5.54 -15.71 -10.33
C LYS A 31 6.03 -15.51 -8.89
N PRO A 32 6.40 -14.28 -8.47
CA PRO A 32 6.70 -14.01 -7.07
C PRO A 32 5.54 -14.46 -6.16
N ASN A 33 5.86 -15.13 -5.07
CA ASN A 33 4.86 -15.62 -4.13
C ASN A 33 4.51 -14.56 -3.10
N LEU A 34 3.42 -13.85 -3.34
CA LEU A 34 2.89 -12.81 -2.44
C LEU A 34 2.07 -13.39 -1.29
N SER A 35 1.75 -14.71 -1.29
CA SER A 35 0.88 -15.34 -0.28
C SER A 35 1.41 -15.18 1.13
N GLY A 36 0.50 -14.96 2.06
CA GLY A 36 0.75 -14.88 3.50
C GLY A 36 0.22 -13.59 4.12
N VAL A 37 0.50 -13.45 5.42
CA VAL A 37 0.04 -12.31 6.20
C VAL A 37 1.03 -11.16 6.07
N TRP A 38 0.48 -9.99 5.79
CA TRP A 38 1.20 -8.74 5.61
C TRP A 38 0.60 -7.65 6.49
N GLN A 39 1.40 -6.68 6.84
CA GLN A 39 0.96 -5.52 7.61
C GLN A 39 1.50 -4.24 6.99
N GLY A 40 0.59 -3.30 6.75
CA GLY A 40 0.88 -1.92 6.45
C GLY A 40 1.19 -1.13 7.74
N GLY A 41 1.18 0.20 7.66
CA GLY A 41 1.36 1.05 8.84
C GLY A 41 2.79 1.28 9.29
N GLY A 42 3.75 0.87 8.48
CA GLY A 42 5.09 1.45 8.50
C GLY A 42 5.08 2.75 7.70
N VAL A 43 6.20 3.42 7.60
CA VAL A 43 6.38 4.68 6.88
C VAL A 43 5.56 4.68 5.58
N SER A 44 4.53 5.54 5.48
CA SER A 44 3.96 5.89 4.18
C SER A 44 5.09 6.45 3.34
N LEU A 45 5.44 5.77 2.26
CA LEU A 45 6.54 6.20 1.40
C LEU A 45 6.21 7.48 0.65
N TYR A 46 4.90 7.83 0.55
CA TYR A 46 4.40 8.94 -0.25
C TYR A 46 3.13 9.54 0.40
N GLY A 47 3.10 10.86 0.49
CA GLY A 47 1.92 11.64 0.85
C GLY A 47 1.65 11.81 2.35
N ASP A 48 1.35 13.05 2.76
CA ASP A 48 0.86 13.38 4.11
C ASP A 48 -0.66 13.43 4.13
N ALA A 49 -1.22 13.16 5.31
CA ALA A 49 -2.54 13.66 5.64
C ALA A 49 -2.57 15.18 5.48
N ALA A 50 -3.71 15.76 5.11
CA ALA A 50 -3.86 17.20 4.90
C ALA A 50 -3.51 18.05 6.16
N ASP A 51 -3.46 17.41 7.33
CA ASP A 51 -3.14 18.03 8.64
C ASP A 51 -1.63 17.90 9.02
N GLY A 52 -0.79 17.31 8.18
CA GLY A 52 0.64 17.15 8.44
C GLY A 52 0.99 16.16 9.57
N THR A 53 0.04 15.41 10.12
CA THR A 53 0.32 14.48 11.20
C THR A 53 0.99 13.21 10.68
N GLN A 54 2.22 12.99 11.15
CA GLN A 54 2.95 11.74 10.93
C GLN A 54 2.57 10.72 11.99
N ARG A 55 1.92 9.64 11.60
CA ARG A 55 1.86 8.43 12.45
C ARG A 55 2.87 7.42 11.94
N THR A 56 4.04 7.37 12.56
CA THR A 56 5.08 6.37 12.28
C THR A 56 4.96 5.22 13.27
N TYR A 57 4.61 4.04 12.79
CA TYR A 57 4.59 2.81 13.59
C TYR A 57 5.72 1.83 13.26
N ALA A 58 6.72 2.22 12.49
CA ALA A 58 7.89 1.39 12.17
C ALA A 58 9.18 2.19 12.26
N ALA A 59 10.30 1.45 12.37
CA ALA A 59 11.64 2.03 12.47
C ALA A 59 11.89 3.12 11.40
N PRO A 60 12.44 4.26 11.78
CA PRO A 60 12.59 5.39 10.89
C PRO A 60 13.50 5.03 9.73
N VAL A 61 13.02 5.25 8.50
CA VAL A 61 13.88 5.39 7.34
C VAL A 61 14.53 6.76 7.46
N ASN A 62 15.84 6.81 7.51
CA ASN A 62 16.56 8.07 7.69
C ASN A 62 17.40 8.40 6.43
N PRO A 63 17.14 9.50 5.71
CA PRO A 63 16.06 10.47 5.95
C PRO A 63 14.69 9.93 5.50
N PRO A 64 13.59 10.40 6.10
CA PRO A 64 12.26 10.01 5.64
C PRO A 64 12.05 10.48 4.20
N PRO A 65 11.38 9.68 3.35
CA PRO A 65 11.10 10.08 1.98
C PRO A 65 10.27 11.37 1.97
N LYS A 66 10.61 12.27 1.05
CA LYS A 66 9.85 13.52 0.87
C LYS A 66 8.46 13.17 0.37
N ARG A 67 7.45 13.59 1.13
CA ARG A 67 6.04 13.37 0.78
C ARG A 67 5.57 14.51 -0.13
N GLU A 68 4.82 14.14 -1.16
CA GLU A 68 4.16 15.12 -2.00
C GLU A 68 2.71 15.32 -1.53
N PRO A 69 2.27 16.57 -1.32
CA PRO A 69 0.89 16.83 -0.99
C PRO A 69 -0.03 16.37 -2.13
N ILE A 70 -1.26 16.01 -1.80
CA ILE A 70 -2.26 15.64 -2.81
C ILE A 70 -2.52 16.86 -3.71
N PRO A 71 -2.34 16.74 -5.04
CA PRO A 71 -2.42 17.86 -5.97
C PRO A 71 -3.88 18.18 -6.32
N TYR A 72 -4.63 18.70 -5.36
CA TYR A 72 -6.05 19.03 -5.52
C TYR A 72 -6.27 20.17 -6.51
N GLN A 73 -7.43 20.14 -7.17
CA GLN A 73 -8.02 21.33 -7.77
C GLN A 73 -8.45 22.30 -6.66
N ALA A 74 -8.49 23.60 -6.95
CA ALA A 74 -8.75 24.63 -5.93
C ALA A 74 -10.04 24.41 -5.10
N TRP A 75 -11.13 23.98 -5.78
CA TRP A 75 -12.39 23.67 -5.09
C TRP A 75 -12.27 22.46 -4.16
N ALA A 76 -11.55 21.43 -4.60
CA ALA A 76 -11.37 20.20 -3.84
C ALA A 76 -10.44 20.42 -2.62
N GLU A 77 -9.42 21.26 -2.77
CA GLU A 77 -8.58 21.70 -1.65
C GLU A 77 -9.38 22.48 -0.62
N ALA A 78 -10.21 23.43 -1.07
CA ALA A 78 -11.08 24.17 -0.17
C ALA A 78 -12.06 23.23 0.56
N LYS A 79 -12.66 22.28 -0.14
CA LYS A 79 -13.54 21.25 0.42
C LYS A 79 -12.80 20.35 1.42
N SER A 80 -11.63 19.86 1.06
CA SER A 80 -10.79 19.00 1.92
C SER A 80 -10.52 19.65 3.29
N LYS A 81 -10.23 20.95 3.31
CA LYS A 81 -9.96 21.73 4.53
C LYS A 81 -11.18 21.94 5.43
N THR A 82 -12.38 21.64 4.98
CA THR A 82 -13.59 21.72 5.82
C THR A 82 -13.80 20.48 6.70
N PHE A 83 -13.11 19.39 6.40
CA PHE A 83 -13.23 18.15 7.17
C PHE A 83 -12.31 18.14 8.39
N THR A 84 -12.76 17.46 9.42
CA THR A 84 -12.01 17.16 10.63
C THR A 84 -11.82 15.65 10.76
N SER A 85 -11.03 15.21 11.73
CA SER A 85 -10.89 13.77 12.00
C SER A 85 -12.22 13.11 12.40
N ALA A 86 -13.15 13.86 12.97
CA ALA A 86 -14.50 13.38 13.33
C ALA A 86 -15.38 13.03 12.11
N ASP A 87 -15.03 13.57 10.95
CA ASP A 87 -15.75 13.31 9.69
C ASP A 87 -15.25 12.05 8.98
N ASP A 88 -14.21 11.40 9.49
CA ASP A 88 -13.63 10.20 8.86
C ASP A 88 -14.66 9.05 8.83
N PRO A 89 -15.01 8.54 7.63
CA PRO A 89 -15.96 7.43 7.51
C PRO A 89 -15.55 6.19 8.32
N THR A 90 -14.25 5.96 8.48
CA THR A 90 -13.73 4.77 9.20
C THR A 90 -14.03 4.80 10.69
N LEU A 91 -14.25 5.96 11.29
CA LEU A 91 -14.71 6.08 12.69
C LEU A 91 -16.12 5.50 12.90
N ARG A 92 -16.89 5.42 11.83
CA ARG A 92 -18.24 4.81 11.83
C ARG A 92 -18.23 3.40 11.27
N CYS A 93 -17.05 2.75 11.27
CA CYS A 93 -16.86 1.40 10.76
C CYS A 93 -17.22 1.23 9.27
N LEU A 94 -17.16 2.31 8.51
CA LEU A 94 -17.31 2.25 7.07
C LEU A 94 -15.97 1.93 6.41
N LEU A 95 -16.02 1.28 5.25
CA LEU A 95 -14.82 0.83 4.53
C LEU A 95 -13.88 1.98 4.22
N ALA A 96 -12.59 1.75 4.38
CA ALA A 96 -11.55 2.75 4.13
C ALA A 96 -11.32 3.04 2.64
N GLY A 97 -11.68 2.11 1.75
CA GLY A 97 -11.42 2.21 0.32
C GLY A 97 -9.95 1.96 -0.06
N VAL A 98 -9.72 1.86 -1.37
CA VAL A 98 -8.39 1.72 -1.97
C VAL A 98 -7.89 3.12 -2.37
N PRO A 99 -6.62 3.49 -2.11
CA PRO A 99 -5.52 2.66 -1.62
C PRO A 99 -5.38 2.60 -0.09
N ARG A 100 -6.16 3.36 0.65
CA ARG A 100 -6.00 3.59 2.09
C ARG A 100 -5.98 2.29 2.89
N ILE A 101 -6.88 1.34 2.60
CA ILE A 101 -7.02 0.11 3.38
C ILE A 101 -5.72 -0.73 3.42
N THR A 102 -4.97 -0.77 2.32
CA THR A 102 -3.71 -1.52 2.23
C THR A 102 -2.59 -0.90 3.09
N SER A 103 -2.72 0.39 3.41
CA SER A 103 -1.76 1.14 4.24
C SER A 103 -2.16 1.22 5.71
N MET A 104 -3.30 0.66 6.10
CA MET A 104 -3.74 0.63 7.50
C MET A 104 -2.83 -0.24 8.37
N PRO A 105 -2.75 0.03 9.69
CA PRO A 105 -1.83 -0.69 10.57
C PRO A 105 -2.27 -2.12 10.91
N MET A 106 -3.48 -2.51 10.54
CA MET A 106 -3.99 -3.86 10.76
C MET A 106 -3.47 -4.84 9.73
N PRO A 107 -3.27 -6.12 10.09
CA PRO A 107 -2.81 -7.13 9.15
C PRO A 107 -3.85 -7.45 8.08
N PHE A 108 -3.37 -8.02 6.99
CA PHE A 108 -4.19 -8.60 5.94
C PHE A 108 -3.47 -9.82 5.35
N GLU A 109 -4.22 -10.75 4.81
CA GLU A 109 -3.68 -11.94 4.16
C GLU A 109 -3.85 -11.86 2.64
N ILE A 110 -2.78 -12.15 1.92
CA ILE A 110 -2.82 -12.39 0.47
C ILE A 110 -2.86 -13.88 0.22
N ILE A 111 -3.85 -14.34 -0.53
CA ILE A 111 -3.99 -15.69 -1.03
C ILE A 111 -3.86 -15.63 -2.54
N GLN A 112 -2.77 -16.15 -3.08
CA GLN A 112 -2.45 -16.09 -4.49
C GLN A 112 -2.71 -17.42 -5.18
N THR A 113 -3.43 -17.37 -6.29
CA THR A 113 -3.60 -18.48 -7.23
C THR A 113 -3.14 -18.04 -8.63
N PRO A 114 -2.98 -18.95 -9.61
CA PRO A 114 -2.66 -18.55 -10.98
C PRO A 114 -3.73 -17.70 -11.68
N LYS A 115 -4.97 -17.70 -11.18
CA LYS A 115 -6.12 -17.03 -11.82
C LYS A 115 -6.59 -15.79 -11.09
N GLU A 116 -6.32 -15.69 -9.80
CA GLU A 116 -6.80 -14.59 -8.95
C GLU A 116 -5.93 -14.40 -7.71
N VAL A 117 -6.01 -13.22 -7.16
CA VAL A 117 -5.47 -12.89 -5.84
C VAL A 117 -6.62 -12.49 -4.94
N VAL A 118 -6.73 -13.12 -3.77
CA VAL A 118 -7.67 -12.69 -2.72
C VAL A 118 -6.87 -11.95 -1.66
N ILE A 119 -7.36 -10.78 -1.26
CA ILE A 119 -6.81 -10.04 -0.12
C ILE A 119 -7.91 -9.96 0.94
N ALA A 120 -7.67 -10.60 2.08
CA ALA A 120 -8.54 -10.56 3.25
C ALA A 120 -7.96 -9.59 4.28
N TYR A 121 -8.65 -8.49 4.55
CA TYR A 121 -8.24 -7.49 5.51
C TYR A 121 -8.90 -7.74 6.87
N GLU A 122 -8.13 -7.68 7.95
CA GLU A 122 -8.68 -7.63 9.30
C GLU A 122 -9.56 -6.38 9.49
N SER A 123 -9.12 -5.25 8.92
CA SER A 123 -9.88 -4.00 8.95
C SER A 123 -11.24 -4.17 8.27
N PHE A 124 -12.32 -3.89 9.00
CA PHE A 124 -13.71 -3.80 8.48
C PHE A 124 -14.24 -5.08 7.82
N HIS A 125 -13.70 -6.26 8.11
CA HIS A 125 -14.03 -7.51 7.41
C HIS A 125 -13.98 -7.39 5.89
N ALA A 126 -13.13 -6.49 5.40
CA ALA A 126 -13.05 -6.23 3.97
C ALA A 126 -12.29 -7.36 3.28
N PHE A 127 -12.70 -7.65 2.06
CA PHE A 127 -11.94 -8.53 1.18
C PHE A 127 -11.99 -8.02 -0.25
N ARG A 128 -11.02 -8.44 -1.04
CA ARG A 128 -10.96 -8.19 -2.49
C ARG A 128 -10.68 -9.50 -3.19
N ILE A 129 -11.47 -9.84 -4.19
CA ILE A 129 -11.19 -10.93 -5.13
C ILE A 129 -10.76 -10.25 -6.42
N ILE A 130 -9.52 -10.46 -6.82
CA ILE A 130 -8.86 -9.74 -7.90
C ILE A 130 -8.48 -10.73 -9.00
N PRO A 131 -9.30 -10.85 -10.07
CA PRO A 131 -8.97 -11.70 -11.20
C PRO A 131 -7.66 -11.27 -11.86
N ILE A 132 -6.83 -12.25 -12.26
CA ILE A 132 -5.65 -12.00 -13.07
C ILE A 132 -6.05 -12.07 -14.54
N ASN A 133 -5.96 -10.93 -15.23
CA ASN A 133 -6.33 -10.76 -16.63
C ASN A 133 -5.35 -9.80 -17.31
N ASP A 134 -4.58 -10.29 -18.26
CA ASP A 134 -3.55 -9.49 -18.95
C ASP A 134 -4.09 -8.24 -19.66
N LYS A 135 -5.38 -8.22 -20.00
CA LYS A 135 -6.03 -7.08 -20.63
C LYS A 135 -6.51 -6.01 -19.64
N LEU A 136 -6.47 -6.29 -18.33
CA LEU A 136 -7.05 -5.42 -17.28
C LEU A 136 -8.48 -4.99 -17.59
N GLN A 137 -9.31 -5.93 -18.06
CA GLN A 137 -10.66 -5.63 -18.52
C GLN A 137 -11.65 -5.72 -17.34
N HIS A 138 -12.26 -4.59 -17.02
CA HIS A 138 -13.38 -4.49 -16.09
C HIS A 138 -14.73 -4.77 -16.76
N PRO A 139 -15.75 -5.17 -16.00
CA PRO A 139 -17.13 -5.20 -16.50
C PRO A 139 -17.61 -3.84 -17.00
N ASN A 140 -18.45 -3.83 -18.04
CA ASN A 140 -18.96 -2.58 -18.62
C ASN A 140 -20.06 -1.90 -17.80
N ASP A 141 -20.68 -2.63 -16.89
CA ASP A 141 -21.87 -2.24 -16.10
C ASP A 141 -21.56 -2.16 -14.59
N LEU A 142 -20.41 -1.62 -14.26
CA LEU A 142 -19.97 -1.46 -12.87
C LEU A 142 -20.92 -0.58 -12.06
N VAL A 143 -21.39 -1.13 -10.94
CA VAL A 143 -22.05 -0.35 -9.90
C VAL A 143 -20.98 0.20 -8.96
N PRO A 144 -20.91 1.53 -8.72
CA PRO A 144 -19.91 2.12 -7.85
C PRO A 144 -19.94 1.55 -6.42
N THR A 145 -18.78 1.11 -5.94
CA THR A 145 -18.62 0.51 -4.61
C THR A 145 -17.59 1.27 -3.76
N TRP A 146 -17.47 0.92 -2.49
CA TRP A 146 -16.49 1.49 -1.58
C TRP A 146 -15.05 1.11 -1.93
N MET A 147 -14.86 -0.12 -2.45
CA MET A 147 -13.54 -0.68 -2.73
C MET A 147 -13.18 -0.65 -4.21
N GLY A 148 -14.13 -0.24 -5.07
CA GLY A 148 -13.99 -0.33 -6.52
C GLY A 148 -14.03 -1.77 -7.02
N ASP A 149 -13.91 -1.92 -8.33
CA ASP A 149 -13.68 -3.19 -9.03
C ASP A 149 -12.18 -3.31 -9.36
N SER A 150 -11.60 -4.46 -9.12
CA SER A 150 -10.15 -4.69 -9.22
C SER A 150 -9.85 -5.79 -10.21
N VAL A 151 -8.91 -5.55 -11.13
CA VAL A 151 -8.36 -6.55 -12.06
C VAL A 151 -6.83 -6.46 -12.03
N ALA A 152 -6.14 -7.59 -12.04
CA ALA A 152 -4.69 -7.61 -11.97
C ALA A 152 -4.03 -8.20 -13.22
N ARG A 153 -2.78 -7.82 -13.42
CA ARG A 153 -1.84 -8.52 -14.31
C ARG A 153 -0.44 -8.53 -13.71
N TRP A 154 0.37 -9.43 -14.19
CA TRP A 154 1.80 -9.41 -13.88
C TRP A 154 2.56 -8.51 -14.85
N ASP A 155 3.40 -7.63 -14.31
CA ASP A 155 4.36 -6.81 -15.04
C ASP A 155 5.77 -7.16 -14.53
N GLY A 156 6.42 -8.10 -15.22
CA GLY A 156 7.62 -8.74 -14.71
C GLY A 156 7.36 -9.44 -13.38
N ASP A 157 8.06 -9.02 -12.33
CA ASP A 157 7.96 -9.54 -10.96
C ASP A 157 7.02 -8.70 -10.07
N ALA A 158 6.28 -7.76 -10.63
CA ALA A 158 5.30 -6.99 -9.88
C ALA A 158 3.87 -7.39 -10.25
N LEU A 159 3.01 -7.51 -9.26
CA LEU A 159 1.57 -7.56 -9.46
C LEU A 159 1.06 -6.13 -9.60
N VAL A 160 0.46 -5.83 -10.74
CA VAL A 160 -0.20 -4.55 -11.01
C VAL A 160 -1.70 -4.76 -10.94
N VAL A 161 -2.38 -3.97 -10.13
CA VAL A 161 -3.83 -4.02 -9.95
C VAL A 161 -4.44 -2.72 -10.42
N ASP A 162 -5.31 -2.81 -11.39
CA ASP A 162 -6.12 -1.70 -11.88
C ASP A 162 -7.44 -1.66 -11.12
N VAL A 163 -7.84 -0.48 -10.62
CA VAL A 163 -9.04 -0.36 -9.78
C VAL A 163 -9.85 0.85 -10.21
N THR A 164 -11.12 0.63 -10.52
CA THR A 164 -12.08 1.64 -10.94
C THR A 164 -13.47 1.37 -10.35
N GLY A 165 -14.50 2.16 -10.70
CA GLY A 165 -15.86 1.93 -10.21
C GLY A 165 -16.04 2.24 -8.73
N PHE A 166 -15.40 3.27 -8.23
CA PHE A 166 -15.56 3.73 -6.86
C PHE A 166 -16.83 4.59 -6.67
N ASN A 167 -17.43 4.52 -5.48
CA ASN A 167 -18.27 5.61 -5.00
C ASN A 167 -17.37 6.72 -4.40
N ASP A 168 -17.94 7.88 -4.07
CA ASP A 168 -17.20 9.03 -3.54
C ASP A 168 -17.16 9.11 -2.00
N LYS A 169 -17.36 7.96 -1.31
CA LYS A 169 -17.61 7.93 0.14
C LYS A 169 -16.37 7.60 0.99
N THR A 170 -15.23 7.34 0.36
CA THR A 170 -13.99 7.02 1.06
C THR A 170 -12.98 8.18 0.98
N TRP A 171 -11.89 8.06 1.74
CA TRP A 171 -10.76 8.98 1.67
C TRP A 171 -9.51 8.26 1.17
N LEU A 172 -8.69 8.95 0.37
CA LEU A 172 -7.47 8.37 -0.22
C LEU A 172 -6.39 8.05 0.83
N SER A 173 -6.35 8.83 1.91
CA SER A 173 -5.39 8.70 3.01
C SER A 173 -5.97 9.22 4.32
N GLY A 174 -5.38 10.27 4.91
CA GLY A 174 -5.84 10.89 6.14
C GLY A 174 -7.02 11.86 5.98
N THR A 175 -7.18 12.73 6.95
CA THR A 175 -8.32 13.64 7.10
C THR A 175 -8.62 14.44 5.84
N GLY A 176 -9.86 14.34 5.37
CA GLY A 176 -10.38 15.14 4.26
C GLY A 176 -9.78 14.82 2.89
N SER A 177 -9.06 13.71 2.73
CA SER A 177 -8.46 13.34 1.45
C SER A 177 -9.49 12.76 0.48
N ILE A 178 -10.41 13.62 0.05
CA ILE A 178 -11.55 13.28 -0.80
C ILE A 178 -11.17 12.88 -2.23
N HIS A 179 -12.06 12.16 -2.86
CA HIS A 179 -12.06 11.83 -4.29
C HIS A 179 -13.49 11.86 -4.85
N SER A 180 -13.64 11.63 -6.14
CA SER A 180 -14.95 11.49 -6.80
C SER A 180 -15.16 10.06 -7.31
N GLU A 181 -16.32 9.78 -7.89
CA GLU A 181 -16.57 8.53 -8.61
C GLU A 181 -15.69 8.36 -9.85
N GLY A 182 -15.01 9.42 -10.29
CA GLY A 182 -14.00 9.38 -11.35
C GLY A 182 -12.63 8.87 -10.89
N LEU A 183 -12.52 8.40 -9.65
CA LEU A 183 -11.29 7.84 -9.11
C LEU A 183 -10.87 6.60 -9.91
N HIS A 184 -9.60 6.59 -10.28
CA HIS A 184 -8.90 5.44 -10.84
C HIS A 184 -7.59 5.24 -10.08
N VAL A 185 -7.32 4.02 -9.66
CA VAL A 185 -6.11 3.67 -8.88
C VAL A 185 -5.38 2.53 -9.59
N VAL A 186 -4.08 2.71 -9.80
CA VAL A 186 -3.19 1.64 -10.24
C VAL A 186 -2.26 1.29 -9.09
N GLU A 187 -2.48 0.11 -8.50
CA GLU A 187 -1.63 -0.40 -7.42
C GLU A 187 -0.51 -1.27 -7.97
N ARG A 188 0.62 -1.29 -7.29
CA ARG A 188 1.75 -2.14 -7.62
C ARG A 188 2.30 -2.79 -6.35
N PHE A 189 2.37 -4.11 -6.35
CA PHE A 189 2.96 -4.93 -5.28
C PHE A 189 4.25 -5.55 -5.82
N GLN A 190 5.38 -5.13 -5.27
CA GLN A 190 6.70 -5.64 -5.62
C GLN A 190 7.31 -6.36 -4.43
N LEU A 191 7.45 -7.67 -4.53
CA LEU A 191 8.14 -8.46 -3.50
C LEU A 191 9.64 -8.16 -3.54
N ASN A 192 10.21 -7.69 -2.43
CA ASN A 192 11.65 -7.38 -2.32
C ASN A 192 12.43 -8.53 -1.68
N SER A 193 11.78 -9.24 -0.76
CA SER A 193 12.29 -10.37 0.01
C SER A 193 11.10 -11.23 0.46
N ASP A 194 11.33 -12.31 1.16
CA ASP A 194 10.28 -13.15 1.73
C ASP A 194 9.44 -12.44 2.82
N ASP A 195 9.91 -11.32 3.35
CA ASP A 195 9.31 -10.59 4.46
C ASP A 195 8.91 -9.13 4.12
N THR A 196 9.18 -8.64 2.89
CA THR A 196 8.87 -7.25 2.52
C THR A 196 8.29 -7.11 1.12
N ILE A 197 7.24 -6.29 1.00
CA ILE A 197 6.66 -5.84 -0.27
C ILE A 197 6.72 -4.30 -0.32
N THR A 198 7.27 -3.75 -1.40
CA THR A 198 7.04 -2.35 -1.75
C THR A 198 5.67 -2.24 -2.41
N TYR A 199 4.77 -1.54 -1.75
CA TYR A 199 3.46 -1.20 -2.27
C TYR A 199 3.45 0.25 -2.75
N SER A 200 2.91 0.50 -3.92
CA SER A 200 2.62 1.85 -4.41
C SER A 200 1.26 1.89 -5.10
N ALA A 201 0.61 3.04 -5.01
CA ALA A 201 -0.67 3.30 -5.66
C ALA A 201 -0.61 4.65 -6.37
N THR A 202 -0.79 4.66 -7.67
CA THR A 202 -0.94 5.87 -8.48
C THR A 202 -2.43 6.16 -8.64
N VAL A 203 -2.82 7.33 -8.16
CA VAL A 203 -4.20 7.82 -8.10
C VAL A 203 -4.39 8.86 -9.18
N THR A 204 -5.44 8.72 -9.97
CA THR A 204 -5.93 9.73 -10.91
C THR A 204 -7.41 9.98 -10.66
N ASP A 205 -7.80 11.25 -10.63
CA ASP A 205 -9.19 11.69 -10.54
C ASP A 205 -9.29 13.08 -11.21
N PRO A 206 -9.61 13.16 -12.49
CA PRO A 206 -9.61 14.42 -13.21
C PRO A 206 -10.61 15.47 -12.67
N LYS A 207 -11.63 15.04 -11.91
CA LYS A 207 -12.59 15.95 -11.29
C LYS A 207 -12.03 16.61 -10.03
N VAL A 208 -11.08 15.96 -9.34
CA VAL A 208 -10.61 16.35 -8.00
C VAL A 208 -9.13 16.71 -8.00
N LEU A 209 -8.32 16.06 -8.82
CA LEU A 209 -6.87 16.23 -8.89
C LEU A 209 -6.44 17.00 -10.14
N THR A 210 -5.37 17.78 -10.04
CA THR A 210 -4.75 18.49 -11.17
C THR A 210 -3.76 17.62 -11.95
N LYS A 211 -3.23 16.57 -11.33
CA LYS A 211 -2.30 15.57 -11.90
C LYS A 211 -2.41 14.26 -11.15
N ALA A 212 -1.84 13.19 -11.70
CA ALA A 212 -1.67 11.95 -10.96
C ALA A 212 -0.89 12.15 -9.66
N TRP A 213 -1.28 11.43 -8.63
CA TRP A 213 -0.63 11.43 -7.33
C TRP A 213 -0.27 9.99 -6.94
N THR A 214 0.93 9.79 -6.39
CA THR A 214 1.38 8.46 -5.97
C THR A 214 1.56 8.41 -4.46
N THR A 215 1.02 7.38 -3.85
CA THR A 215 1.20 7.03 -2.44
C THR A 215 1.73 5.61 -2.33
N GLY A 216 2.17 5.20 -1.15
CA GLY A 216 2.63 3.83 -0.96
C GLY A 216 3.10 3.54 0.45
N ALA A 217 3.45 2.28 0.67
CA ALA A 217 3.92 1.77 1.95
C ALA A 217 4.93 0.64 1.75
N LEU A 218 5.78 0.41 2.74
CA LEU A 218 6.51 -0.83 2.88
C LEU A 218 5.68 -1.78 3.71
N LEU A 219 5.15 -2.83 3.07
CA LEU A 219 4.45 -3.90 3.77
C LEU A 219 5.46 -4.87 4.34
N ARG A 220 5.22 -5.34 5.55
CA ARG A 220 6.08 -6.29 6.24
C ARG A 220 5.30 -7.54 6.59
N ARG A 221 6.01 -8.66 6.65
CA ARG A 221 5.47 -9.91 7.18
C ARG A 221 5.72 -9.94 8.68
N PRO A 222 4.68 -9.71 9.52
CA PRO A 222 4.85 -9.76 10.97
C PRO A 222 5.06 -11.21 11.44
N PRO A 223 6.00 -11.48 12.35
CA PRO A 223 6.22 -12.82 12.84
C PRO A 223 5.03 -13.31 13.67
N ASN A 224 4.64 -14.58 13.49
CA ASN A 224 3.60 -15.25 14.28
C ASN A 224 2.24 -14.53 14.31
N THR A 225 1.93 -13.77 13.24
CA THR A 225 0.67 -13.03 13.11
C THR A 225 -0.26 -13.77 12.16
N ARG A 226 -1.52 -13.75 12.48
CA ARG A 226 -2.63 -14.18 11.61
C ARG A 226 -3.64 -13.04 11.53
N VAL A 227 -4.49 -13.05 10.53
CA VAL A 227 -5.66 -12.19 10.46
C VAL A 227 -6.67 -12.72 11.48
N GLU A 228 -7.16 -11.84 12.34
CA GLU A 228 -8.12 -12.17 13.37
C GLU A 228 -9.48 -11.54 13.06
N GLU A 229 -10.50 -11.97 13.76
CA GLU A 229 -11.80 -11.33 13.72
C GLU A 229 -11.69 -9.95 14.41
N TYR A 230 -12.13 -8.92 13.71
CA TYR A 230 -12.18 -7.56 14.22
C TYR A 230 -13.53 -6.93 13.91
N GLU A 231 -14.40 -6.88 14.91
CA GLU A 231 -15.70 -6.22 14.79
C GLU A 231 -15.61 -4.75 15.20
N CYS A 232 -15.52 -3.89 14.20
CA CYS A 232 -15.32 -2.45 14.40
C CYS A 232 -16.42 -1.79 15.21
N ILE A 233 -17.66 -2.28 15.16
CA ILE A 233 -18.82 -1.68 15.85
C ILE A 233 -18.77 -2.02 17.34
N GLU A 234 -18.15 -3.15 17.70
CA GLU A 234 -18.12 -3.63 19.07
C GLU A 234 -17.28 -2.69 19.96
N ASN A 235 -17.96 -2.07 20.92
CA ASN A 235 -17.36 -1.09 21.84
C ASN A 235 -16.69 0.11 21.14
N ASN A 236 -17.18 0.52 19.96
CA ASN A 236 -16.65 1.67 19.25
C ASN A 236 -17.01 2.99 19.97
N GLN A 237 -16.01 3.61 20.58
CA GLN A 237 -16.13 4.90 21.28
C GLN A 237 -15.52 6.06 20.47
N ASP A 238 -14.96 5.80 19.29
CA ASP A 238 -14.22 6.80 18.51
C ASP A 238 -15.08 8.01 18.13
N VAL A 239 -16.31 7.78 17.71
CA VAL A 239 -17.25 8.86 17.36
C VAL A 239 -17.48 9.80 18.55
N GLN A 240 -17.66 9.26 19.76
CA GLN A 240 -17.90 10.06 20.98
C GLN A 240 -16.66 10.84 21.39
N HIS A 241 -15.47 10.28 21.23
CA HIS A 241 -14.21 10.92 21.58
C HIS A 241 -13.79 12.01 20.58
N MET A 242 -14.19 11.86 19.31
CA MET A 242 -13.85 12.80 18.24
C MET A 242 -14.88 13.90 18.04
N GLU A 243 -16.08 13.77 18.61
CA GLU A 243 -17.05 14.89 18.62
C GLU A 243 -16.49 16.04 19.44
N VAL A 244 -15.93 17.01 18.75
CA VAL A 244 -15.53 18.28 19.37
C VAL A 244 -16.80 18.94 19.90
N LYS A 245 -16.93 19.01 21.22
CA LYS A 245 -17.99 19.84 21.84
C LYS A 245 -17.82 21.25 21.31
N LYS A 246 -18.75 21.68 20.46
CA LYS A 246 -18.87 23.07 19.97
C LYS A 246 -19.23 24.01 21.09
#